data_c0e7a277212b5b5f70a13be30f16c7c0
#
_entry.id   c0e7a277212b5b5f70a13be30f16c7c0
#
_cell.length_a   1.000
_cell.length_b   1.000
_cell.length_c   1.000
_cell.angle_alpha   90.00
_cell.angle_beta   90.00
_cell.angle_gamma   90.00
#
_symmetry.space_group_name_H-M   'P 1'
#
loop_
_entity.id
_entity.type
_entity.pdbx_description
1 polymer ?
#
loop_
_entity_poly.entity_id
_entity_poly.type
_entity_poly.pdbx_seq_one_letter_code
_entity_poly.pdbx_strand_id
1 'polypeptide(L)'
;FRLTPSLYSSIKSAKLNYENGITSYETAVKTVEKNVRQIFYSLIYSKENLSLLNRNLETAKQRYDLSREKFNRGQLSELDLLTTQMNYESLKPSYESAEIAYENSIANFKQLLGINQNEQIDLIGNLDEMMNVSINQDLLEYNIEELPTVKEIKSKIELAKTNLLATKFSAWGPSISLGYNASKAGQDMTGEFAWADFKQSVSVGVSIPLDGYLPWS
;
A
#
# COMPACT_ATOMS: atom_id res chain seq x y z
N PHE A 1 12.97 -7.29 39.51
CA PHE A 1 13.27 -7.96 38.23
C PHE A 1 12.58 -9.31 38.18
N ARG A 2 11.91 -9.64 37.08
CA ARG A 2 11.23 -10.92 36.90
C ARG A 2 11.81 -11.59 35.64
N LEU A 3 12.47 -12.72 35.85
CA LEU A 3 13.00 -13.54 34.78
C LEU A 3 11.98 -14.65 34.47
N THR A 4 11.41 -14.63 33.30
CA THR A 4 10.44 -15.63 32.83
C THR A 4 10.90 -16.16 31.48
N PRO A 5 10.61 -17.41 31.13
CA PRO A 5 10.85 -17.91 29.76
C PRO A 5 10.13 -17.08 28.69
N SER A 6 9.02 -16.43 29.05
CA SER A 6 8.29 -15.48 28.20
C SER A 6 9.11 -14.23 27.84
N LEU A 7 10.14 -13.85 28.61
CA LEU A 7 11.03 -12.72 28.31
C LEU A 7 11.77 -12.96 26.99
N TYR A 8 12.28 -14.18 26.76
CA TYR A 8 12.92 -14.54 25.50
C TYR A 8 11.95 -14.39 24.31
N SER A 9 10.73 -14.90 24.48
CA SER A 9 9.70 -14.76 23.45
C SER A 9 9.32 -13.30 23.19
N SER A 10 9.28 -12.47 24.24
CA SER A 10 8.99 -11.03 24.12
C SER A 10 10.09 -10.29 23.36
N ILE A 11 11.36 -10.58 23.64
CA ILE A 11 12.51 -10.00 22.92
C ILE A 11 12.49 -10.46 21.45
N LYS A 12 12.25 -11.76 21.21
CA LYS A 12 12.15 -12.29 19.83
C LYS A 12 10.98 -11.67 19.08
N SER A 13 9.82 -11.52 19.71
CA SER A 13 8.66 -10.85 19.12
C SER A 13 8.95 -9.37 18.79
N ALA A 14 9.62 -8.64 19.69
CA ALA A 14 10.02 -7.25 19.44
C ALA A 14 10.96 -7.14 18.23
N LYS A 15 11.94 -8.05 18.11
CA LYS A 15 12.85 -8.11 16.96
C LYS A 15 12.09 -8.41 15.65
N LEU A 16 11.22 -9.42 15.66
CA LEU A 16 10.40 -9.77 14.50
C LEU A 16 9.44 -8.64 14.10
N ASN A 17 8.87 -7.92 15.06
CA ASN A 17 8.03 -6.75 14.76
C ASN A 17 8.83 -5.62 14.10
N TYR A 18 10.07 -5.39 14.53
CA TYR A 18 10.95 -4.42 13.89
C TYR A 18 11.29 -4.83 12.44
N GLU A 19 11.68 -6.09 12.24
CA GLU A 19 11.98 -6.64 10.90
C GLU A 19 10.73 -6.61 9.99
N ASN A 20 9.55 -6.94 10.53
CA ASN A 20 8.26 -6.80 9.84
C ASN A 20 7.97 -5.35 9.43
N GLY A 21 8.28 -4.39 10.29
CA GLY A 21 8.10 -2.98 9.97
C GLY A 21 8.91 -2.56 8.74
N ILE A 22 10.18 -3.01 8.65
CA ILE A 22 11.05 -2.75 7.48
C ILE A 22 10.48 -3.40 6.23
N THR A 23 10.14 -4.70 6.30
CA THR A 23 9.62 -5.45 5.14
C THR A 23 8.27 -4.89 4.68
N SER A 24 7.42 -4.48 5.61
CA SER A 24 6.13 -3.84 5.30
C SER A 24 6.32 -2.50 4.59
N TYR A 25 7.32 -1.70 4.99
CA TYR A 25 7.68 -0.47 4.29
C TYR A 25 8.14 -0.75 2.86
N GLU A 26 9.03 -1.72 2.65
CA GLU A 26 9.49 -2.11 1.31
C GLU A 26 8.33 -2.58 0.42
N THR A 27 7.41 -3.38 0.99
CA THR A 27 6.20 -3.82 0.30
C THR A 27 5.30 -2.65 -0.09
N ALA A 28 5.13 -1.68 0.82
CA ALA A 28 4.35 -0.47 0.56
C ALA A 28 4.96 0.36 -0.58
N VAL A 29 6.29 0.58 -0.57
CA VAL A 29 7.00 1.31 -1.63
C VAL A 29 6.79 0.63 -2.99
N LYS A 30 6.98 -0.69 -3.08
CA LYS A 30 6.76 -1.45 -4.33
C LYS A 30 5.30 -1.43 -4.79
N THR A 31 4.37 -1.43 -3.84
CA THR A 31 2.94 -1.33 -4.16
C THR A 31 2.60 0.04 -4.75
N VAL A 32 3.13 1.11 -4.14
CA VAL A 32 2.96 2.47 -4.68
C VAL A 32 3.59 2.59 -6.06
N GLU A 33 4.82 2.10 -6.25
CA GLU A 33 5.50 2.09 -7.54
C GLU A 33 4.68 1.36 -8.61
N LYS A 34 4.17 0.16 -8.28
CA LYS A 34 3.29 -0.61 -9.18
C LYS A 34 2.04 0.18 -9.55
N ASN A 35 1.38 0.79 -8.58
CA ASN A 35 0.15 1.56 -8.80
C ASN A 35 0.42 2.79 -9.67
N VAL A 36 1.51 3.51 -9.41
CA VAL A 36 1.92 4.67 -10.22
C VAL A 36 2.19 4.24 -11.67
N ARG A 37 2.94 3.15 -11.88
CA ARG A 37 3.19 2.61 -13.23
C ARG A 37 1.90 2.20 -13.95
N GLN A 38 0.99 1.53 -13.24
CA GLN A 38 -0.29 1.10 -13.81
C GLN A 38 -1.15 2.27 -14.23
N ILE A 39 -1.26 3.31 -13.39
CA ILE A 39 -2.01 4.53 -13.73
C ILE A 39 -1.32 5.27 -14.89
N PHE A 40 0.00 5.36 -14.89
CA PHE A 40 0.76 5.98 -15.98
C PHE A 40 0.49 5.30 -17.32
N TYR A 41 0.54 3.96 -17.39
CA TYR A 41 0.23 3.22 -18.62
C TYR A 41 -1.23 3.39 -19.05
N SER A 42 -2.15 3.43 -18.09
CA SER A 42 -3.57 3.72 -18.38
C SER A 42 -3.76 5.11 -18.94
N LEU A 43 -3.01 6.11 -18.46
CA LEU A 43 -3.05 7.47 -18.99
C LEU A 43 -2.50 7.58 -20.41
N ILE A 44 -1.38 6.90 -20.72
CA ILE A 44 -0.85 6.83 -22.09
C ILE A 44 -1.87 6.20 -23.02
N TYR A 45 -2.48 5.08 -22.62
CA TYR A 45 -3.55 4.44 -23.39
C TYR A 45 -4.73 5.38 -23.63
N SER A 46 -5.18 6.10 -22.60
CA SER A 46 -6.29 7.04 -22.69
C SER A 46 -5.97 8.22 -23.60
N LYS A 47 -4.72 8.72 -23.57
CA LYS A 47 -4.23 9.77 -24.47
C LYS A 47 -4.28 9.34 -25.95
N GLU A 48 -3.83 8.11 -26.23
CA GLU A 48 -3.88 7.56 -27.59
C GLU A 48 -5.32 7.31 -28.05
N ASN A 49 -6.16 6.78 -27.16
CA ASN A 49 -7.58 6.59 -27.48
C ASN A 49 -8.29 7.92 -27.76
N LEU A 50 -8.01 8.96 -26.98
CA LEU A 50 -8.54 10.31 -27.23
C LEU A 50 -8.09 10.85 -28.59
N SER A 51 -6.83 10.65 -28.96
CA SER A 51 -6.30 11.01 -30.28
C SER A 51 -7.03 10.27 -31.42
N LEU A 52 -7.31 8.97 -31.23
CA LEU A 52 -8.08 8.17 -32.19
C LEU A 52 -9.52 8.68 -32.34
N LEU A 53 -10.20 8.94 -31.22
CA LEU A 53 -11.57 9.46 -31.22
C LEU A 53 -11.64 10.84 -31.89
N ASN A 54 -10.66 11.71 -31.65
CA ASN A 54 -10.56 13.01 -32.33
C ASN A 54 -10.42 12.86 -33.84
N ARG A 55 -9.53 11.96 -34.31
CA ARG A 55 -9.36 11.68 -35.76
C ARG A 55 -10.63 11.13 -36.36
N ASN A 56 -11.37 10.27 -35.69
CA ASN A 56 -12.63 9.74 -36.13
C ASN A 56 -13.69 10.84 -36.25
N LEU A 57 -13.79 11.70 -35.24
CA LEU A 57 -14.69 12.85 -35.21
C LEU A 57 -14.39 13.83 -36.36
N GLU A 58 -13.11 14.13 -36.58
CA GLU A 58 -12.65 15.00 -37.64
C GLU A 58 -12.95 14.42 -39.06
N THR A 59 -12.72 13.13 -39.23
CA THR A 59 -13.07 12.41 -40.46
C THR A 59 -14.59 12.42 -40.73
N ALA A 60 -15.40 12.20 -39.68
CA ALA A 60 -16.86 12.26 -39.80
C ALA A 60 -17.34 13.69 -40.14
N LYS A 61 -16.72 14.71 -39.52
CA LYS A 61 -16.98 16.11 -39.86
C LYS A 61 -16.68 16.43 -41.32
N GLN A 62 -15.51 16.03 -41.80
CA GLN A 62 -15.13 16.25 -43.21
C GLN A 62 -16.14 15.59 -44.17
N ARG A 63 -16.61 14.36 -43.86
CA ARG A 63 -17.63 13.67 -44.66
C ARG A 63 -18.96 14.42 -44.64
N TYR A 64 -19.38 14.90 -43.48
CA TYR A 64 -20.61 15.72 -43.37
C TYR A 64 -20.48 17.02 -44.16
N ASP A 65 -19.37 17.76 -44.02
CA ASP A 65 -19.14 19.00 -44.73
C ASP A 65 -19.17 18.79 -46.26
N LEU A 66 -18.55 17.72 -46.77
CA LEU A 66 -18.60 17.33 -48.18
C LEU A 66 -20.02 16.96 -48.64
N SER A 67 -20.77 16.22 -47.84
CA SER A 67 -22.15 15.85 -48.12
C SER A 67 -23.05 17.09 -48.19
N ARG A 68 -22.86 18.03 -47.26
CA ARG A 68 -23.56 19.32 -47.25
C ARG A 68 -23.28 20.14 -48.52
N GLU A 69 -22.03 20.15 -48.98
CA GLU A 69 -21.65 20.83 -50.22
C GLU A 69 -22.34 20.19 -51.47
N LYS A 70 -22.34 18.84 -51.56
CA LYS A 70 -23.01 18.10 -52.60
C LYS A 70 -24.52 18.31 -52.60
N PHE A 71 -25.14 18.32 -51.43
CA PHE A 71 -26.57 18.59 -51.27
C PHE A 71 -26.93 20.00 -51.75
N ASN A 72 -26.14 21.01 -51.39
CA ASN A 72 -26.34 22.39 -51.85
C ASN A 72 -26.22 22.53 -53.37
N ARG A 73 -25.49 21.62 -54.04
CA ARG A 73 -25.38 21.56 -55.49
C ARG A 73 -26.46 20.67 -56.13
N GLY A 74 -27.41 20.12 -55.39
CA GLY A 74 -28.44 19.23 -55.85
C GLY A 74 -27.95 17.84 -56.25
N GLN A 75 -26.76 17.41 -55.80
CA GLN A 75 -26.10 16.15 -56.15
C GLN A 75 -26.26 15.06 -55.07
N LEU A 76 -26.92 15.34 -54.00
CA LEU A 76 -27.11 14.41 -52.85
C LEU A 76 -28.53 14.51 -52.35
N SER A 77 -29.10 13.39 -51.87
CA SER A 77 -30.41 13.39 -51.22
C SER A 77 -30.35 13.96 -49.81
N GLU A 78 -31.48 14.50 -49.34
CA GLU A 78 -31.61 14.97 -47.95
C GLU A 78 -31.38 13.85 -46.93
N LEU A 79 -31.85 12.62 -47.24
CA LEU A 79 -31.64 11.45 -46.41
C LEU A 79 -30.15 11.14 -46.19
N ASP A 80 -29.35 11.20 -47.25
CA ASP A 80 -27.93 10.96 -47.19
C ASP A 80 -27.19 12.06 -46.40
N LEU A 81 -27.61 13.32 -46.52
CA LEU A 81 -27.07 14.41 -45.75
C LEU A 81 -27.37 14.22 -44.25
N LEU A 82 -28.63 13.92 -43.89
CA LEU A 82 -29.03 13.65 -42.52
C LEU A 82 -28.27 12.44 -41.93
N THR A 83 -28.05 11.40 -42.70
CA THR A 83 -27.28 10.23 -42.28
C THR A 83 -25.85 10.61 -41.90
N THR A 84 -25.17 11.41 -42.74
CA THR A 84 -23.79 11.86 -42.43
C THR A 84 -23.74 12.83 -41.27
N GLN A 85 -24.76 13.69 -41.11
CA GLN A 85 -24.91 14.57 -39.97
C GLN A 85 -25.08 13.80 -38.67
N MET A 86 -26.02 12.83 -38.65
CA MET A 86 -26.24 11.98 -37.47
C MET A 86 -24.99 11.24 -37.05
N ASN A 87 -24.24 10.70 -38.00
CA ASN A 87 -22.98 10.01 -37.75
C ASN A 87 -21.95 10.95 -37.07
N TYR A 88 -21.80 12.18 -37.58
CA TYR A 88 -20.91 13.16 -36.99
C TYR A 88 -21.38 13.57 -35.58
N GLU A 89 -22.68 13.91 -35.40
CA GLU A 89 -23.22 14.34 -34.11
C GLU A 89 -23.17 13.22 -33.04
N SER A 90 -23.31 11.95 -33.44
CA SER A 90 -23.23 10.81 -32.50
C SER A 90 -21.84 10.54 -31.97
N LEU A 91 -20.78 10.99 -32.67
CA LEU A 91 -19.39 10.82 -32.23
C LEU A 91 -18.93 11.88 -31.21
N LYS A 92 -19.57 13.06 -31.21
CA LYS A 92 -19.21 14.16 -30.29
C LYS A 92 -19.28 13.76 -28.81
N PRO A 93 -20.39 13.18 -28.32
CA PRO A 93 -20.48 12.80 -26.90
C PRO A 93 -19.42 11.77 -26.49
N SER A 94 -19.04 10.90 -27.41
CA SER A 94 -17.99 9.89 -27.16
C SER A 94 -16.61 10.54 -26.98
N TYR A 95 -16.29 11.52 -27.82
CA TYR A 95 -15.05 12.28 -27.68
C TYR A 95 -15.05 13.11 -26.40
N GLU A 96 -16.10 13.90 -26.16
CA GLU A 96 -16.21 14.76 -24.96
C GLU A 96 -16.15 13.94 -23.67
N SER A 97 -16.81 12.80 -23.63
CA SER A 97 -16.75 11.91 -22.47
C SER A 97 -15.35 11.34 -22.23
N ALA A 98 -14.63 10.98 -23.30
CA ALA A 98 -13.27 10.50 -23.21
C ALA A 98 -12.29 11.60 -22.78
N GLU A 99 -12.50 12.84 -23.23
CA GLU A 99 -11.72 14.02 -22.84
C GLU A 99 -11.86 14.30 -21.35
N ILE A 100 -13.08 14.37 -20.83
CA ILE A 100 -13.38 14.57 -19.42
C ILE A 100 -12.78 13.42 -18.57
N ALA A 101 -12.91 12.19 -19.03
CA ALA A 101 -12.35 11.02 -18.33
C ALA A 101 -10.81 11.09 -18.27
N TYR A 102 -10.16 11.53 -19.35
CA TYR A 102 -8.71 11.72 -19.39
C TYR A 102 -8.26 12.83 -18.44
N GLU A 103 -8.92 13.99 -18.46
CA GLU A 103 -8.63 15.11 -17.56
C GLU A 103 -8.78 14.70 -16.08
N ASN A 104 -9.86 13.99 -15.73
CA ASN A 104 -10.06 13.48 -14.38
C ASN A 104 -8.96 12.48 -13.98
N SER A 105 -8.53 11.63 -14.91
CA SER A 105 -7.44 10.68 -14.66
C SER A 105 -6.10 11.37 -14.45
N ILE A 106 -5.81 12.44 -15.19
CA ILE A 106 -4.64 13.31 -14.96
C ILE A 106 -4.70 13.97 -13.58
N ALA A 107 -5.86 14.50 -13.19
CA ALA A 107 -6.04 15.13 -11.89
C ALA A 107 -5.81 14.13 -10.73
N ASN A 108 -6.33 12.92 -10.85
CA ASN A 108 -6.10 11.84 -9.88
C ASN A 108 -4.62 11.41 -9.83
N PHE A 109 -3.95 11.37 -10.98
CA PHE A 109 -2.52 11.04 -11.06
C PHE A 109 -1.66 12.11 -10.37
N LYS A 110 -1.95 13.40 -10.61
CA LYS A 110 -1.29 14.51 -9.90
C LYS A 110 -1.48 14.41 -8.40
N GLN A 111 -2.70 14.12 -7.95
CA GLN A 111 -2.99 13.92 -6.53
C GLN A 111 -2.19 12.77 -5.92
N LEU A 112 -2.07 11.65 -6.63
CA LEU A 112 -1.29 10.49 -6.18
C LEU A 112 0.21 10.83 -6.04
N LEU A 113 0.72 11.66 -6.95
CA LEU A 113 2.13 12.10 -6.93
C LEU A 113 2.39 13.28 -5.99
N GLY A 114 1.34 13.87 -5.39
CA GLY A 114 1.46 15.07 -4.56
C GLY A 114 1.80 16.34 -5.34
N ILE A 115 1.53 16.35 -6.66
CA ILE A 115 1.75 17.49 -7.55
C ILE A 115 0.55 18.44 -7.46
N ASN A 116 0.82 19.74 -7.49
CA ASN A 116 -0.25 20.75 -7.50
C ASN A 116 -1.11 20.59 -8.75
N GLN A 117 -2.45 20.69 -8.60
CA GLN A 117 -3.39 20.58 -9.71
C GLN A 117 -3.17 21.60 -10.83
N ASN A 118 -2.64 22.78 -10.50
CA ASN A 118 -2.38 23.84 -11.44
C ASN A 118 -1.09 23.65 -12.27
N GLU A 119 -0.22 22.71 -11.88
CA GLU A 119 0.98 22.41 -12.65
C GLU A 119 0.63 21.61 -13.89
N GLN A 120 1.21 21.98 -15.02
CA GLN A 120 1.06 21.22 -16.25
C GLN A 120 2.08 20.06 -16.24
N ILE A 121 1.59 18.85 -16.47
CA ILE A 121 2.44 17.66 -16.67
C ILE A 121 2.28 17.18 -18.09
N ASP A 122 3.37 16.81 -18.73
CA ASP A 122 3.35 16.11 -20.02
C ASP A 122 3.75 14.66 -19.83
N LEU A 123 2.96 13.76 -20.40
CA LEU A 123 3.21 12.33 -20.36
C LEU A 123 4.00 11.95 -21.59
N ILE A 124 5.26 11.55 -21.37
CA ILE A 124 6.16 11.09 -22.42
C ILE A 124 6.16 9.56 -22.40
N GLY A 125 5.78 8.95 -23.49
CA GLY A 125 5.78 7.49 -23.67
C GLY A 125 5.02 7.07 -24.90
N ASN A 126 5.37 5.89 -25.42
CA ASN A 126 4.72 5.26 -26.55
C ASN A 126 4.29 3.84 -26.18
N LEU A 127 3.05 3.48 -26.51
CA LEU A 127 2.49 2.15 -26.25
C LEU A 127 3.33 1.02 -26.87
N ASP A 128 3.87 1.23 -28.08
CA ASP A 128 4.67 0.22 -28.76
C ASP A 128 5.99 -0.08 -28.05
N GLU A 129 6.65 0.94 -27.48
CA GLU A 129 7.86 0.78 -26.67
C GLU A 129 7.54 0.04 -25.37
N MET A 130 6.40 0.34 -24.76
CA MET A 130 5.97 -0.28 -23.51
C MET A 130 5.61 -1.76 -23.68
N MET A 131 5.02 -2.14 -24.80
CA MET A 131 4.74 -3.54 -25.12
C MET A 131 6.02 -4.35 -25.31
N ASN A 132 7.05 -3.79 -25.91
CA ASN A 132 8.34 -4.46 -26.14
C ASN A 132 9.13 -4.69 -24.85
N VAL A 133 8.99 -3.82 -23.84
CA VAL A 133 9.63 -3.98 -22.52
C VAL A 133 8.99 -5.11 -21.70
N SER A 134 7.69 -5.41 -21.94
CA SER A 134 6.95 -6.42 -21.15
C SER A 134 7.32 -7.87 -21.47
N ILE A 135 8.06 -8.14 -22.55
CA ILE A 135 8.36 -9.49 -23.04
C ILE A 135 9.79 -9.93 -22.69
N ASN A 136 10.48 -9.20 -21.84
CA ASN A 136 11.81 -9.62 -21.41
C ASN A 136 11.71 -10.88 -20.54
N GLN A 137 12.25 -12.00 -21.05
CA GLN A 137 12.25 -13.33 -20.43
C GLN A 137 12.96 -13.41 -19.06
N ASP A 138 13.68 -12.37 -18.66
CA ASP A 138 14.36 -12.26 -17.35
C ASP A 138 13.39 -12.28 -16.15
N LEU A 139 12.09 -12.12 -16.38
CA LEU A 139 11.06 -12.24 -15.34
C LEU A 139 10.78 -13.72 -14.93
N LEU A 140 11.25 -14.71 -15.70
CA LEU A 140 10.99 -16.12 -15.43
C LEU A 140 11.94 -16.75 -14.37
N GLU A 141 13.05 -16.08 -14.04
CA GLU A 141 13.98 -16.53 -12.99
C GLU A 141 13.77 -15.81 -11.64
N TYR A 142 12.60 -15.20 -11.42
CA TYR A 142 12.34 -14.49 -10.18
C TYR A 142 12.19 -15.50 -9.03
N ASN A 143 13.11 -15.44 -8.08
CA ASN A 143 13.01 -16.24 -6.86
C ASN A 143 11.82 -15.74 -6.02
N ILE A 144 10.72 -16.50 -6.04
CA ILE A 144 9.47 -16.19 -5.33
C ILE A 144 9.74 -15.95 -3.83
N GLU A 145 10.76 -16.61 -3.26
CA GLU A 145 11.10 -16.49 -1.84
C GLU A 145 11.67 -15.10 -1.47
N GLU A 146 12.22 -14.38 -2.44
CA GLU A 146 12.78 -13.04 -2.25
C GLU A 146 11.74 -11.92 -2.35
N LEU A 147 10.53 -12.25 -2.79
CA LEU A 147 9.44 -11.27 -2.85
C LEU A 147 9.17 -10.69 -1.46
N PRO A 148 9.12 -9.34 -1.31
CA PRO A 148 8.82 -8.70 -0.03
C PRO A 148 7.53 -9.20 0.62
N THR A 149 6.50 -9.44 -0.19
CA THR A 149 5.22 -10.00 0.28
C THR A 149 5.39 -11.40 0.89
N VAL A 150 6.23 -12.26 0.28
CA VAL A 150 6.49 -13.61 0.81
C VAL A 150 7.31 -13.53 2.09
N LYS A 151 8.32 -12.65 2.15
CA LYS A 151 9.09 -12.39 3.37
C LYS A 151 8.20 -11.89 4.52
N GLU A 152 7.28 -10.97 4.21
CA GLU A 152 6.32 -10.45 5.19
C GLU A 152 5.42 -11.57 5.74
N ILE A 153 4.88 -12.43 4.88
CA ILE A 153 4.04 -13.57 5.31
C ILE A 153 4.86 -14.55 6.17
N LYS A 154 6.07 -14.91 5.75
CA LYS A 154 6.97 -15.79 6.52
C LYS A 154 7.26 -15.22 7.91
N SER A 155 7.54 -13.94 8.00
CA SER A 155 7.80 -13.25 9.27
C SER A 155 6.55 -13.18 10.16
N LYS A 156 5.36 -12.94 9.60
CA LYS A 156 4.09 -13.01 10.34
C LYS A 156 3.82 -14.41 10.90
N ILE A 157 4.14 -15.47 10.16
CA ILE A 157 4.03 -16.85 10.64
C ILE A 157 4.99 -17.09 11.81
N GLU A 158 6.24 -16.63 11.70
CA GLU A 158 7.23 -16.78 12.77
C GLU A 158 6.85 -16.00 14.03
N LEU A 159 6.27 -14.81 13.85
CA LEU A 159 5.71 -14.01 14.95
C LEU A 159 4.56 -14.73 15.64
N ALA A 160 3.65 -15.33 14.88
CA ALA A 160 2.53 -16.09 15.43
C ALA A 160 3.02 -17.32 16.22
N LYS A 161 4.03 -18.05 15.72
CA LYS A 161 4.67 -19.16 16.45
C LYS A 161 5.34 -18.67 17.75
N THR A 162 6.01 -17.52 17.70
CA THR A 162 6.68 -16.94 18.87
C THR A 162 5.66 -16.49 19.92
N ASN A 163 4.55 -15.91 19.51
CA ASN A 163 3.45 -15.53 20.40
C ASN A 163 2.75 -16.74 21.03
N LEU A 164 2.57 -17.83 20.26
CA LEU A 164 2.05 -19.09 20.80
C LEU A 164 2.98 -19.66 21.89
N LEU A 165 4.29 -19.62 21.66
CA LEU A 165 5.29 -20.02 22.66
C LEU A 165 5.22 -19.11 23.90
N ALA A 166 5.12 -17.79 23.72
CA ALA A 166 4.98 -16.83 24.82
C ALA A 166 3.74 -17.14 25.65
N THR A 167 2.60 -17.40 25.02
CA THR A 167 1.36 -17.78 25.70
C THR A 167 1.49 -19.08 26.49
N LYS A 168 2.10 -20.10 25.88
CA LYS A 168 2.37 -21.36 26.57
C LYS A 168 3.26 -21.16 27.81
N PHE A 169 4.33 -20.38 27.67
CA PHE A 169 5.23 -20.12 28.80
C PHE A 169 4.60 -19.21 29.86
N SER A 170 3.69 -18.32 29.52
CA SER A 170 2.99 -17.50 30.51
C SER A 170 1.97 -18.31 31.31
N ALA A 171 1.36 -19.33 30.68
CA ALA A 171 0.36 -20.17 31.33
C ALA A 171 0.97 -21.30 32.16
N TRP A 172 2.12 -21.86 31.74
CA TRP A 172 2.66 -23.10 32.30
C TRP A 172 4.13 -22.97 32.76
N GLY A 173 4.78 -21.84 32.44
CA GLY A 173 6.20 -21.63 32.69
C GLY A 173 6.51 -21.16 34.10
N PRO A 174 7.60 -21.63 34.72
CA PRO A 174 8.08 -21.10 36.00
C PRO A 174 8.55 -19.65 35.85
N SER A 175 8.37 -18.83 36.86
CA SER A 175 8.90 -17.47 36.91
C SER A 175 9.82 -17.29 38.10
N ILE A 176 10.96 -16.64 37.90
CA ILE A 176 11.91 -16.27 38.93
C ILE A 176 11.80 -14.75 39.13
N SER A 177 11.48 -14.33 40.34
CA SER A 177 11.41 -12.92 40.71
C SER A 177 12.58 -12.56 41.61
N LEU A 178 13.25 -11.45 41.28
CA LEU A 178 14.28 -10.83 42.12
C LEU A 178 13.77 -9.46 42.55
N GLY A 179 13.51 -9.31 43.82
CA GLY A 179 13.09 -8.04 44.41
C GLY A 179 14.20 -7.44 45.25
N TYR A 180 14.42 -6.16 45.07
CA TYR A 180 15.23 -5.36 45.98
C TYR A 180 14.35 -4.21 46.48
N ASN A 181 14.18 -4.17 47.81
CA ASN A 181 13.45 -3.09 48.46
C ASN A 181 14.39 -2.37 49.42
N ALA A 182 14.45 -1.05 49.29
CA ALA A 182 15.11 -0.17 50.24
C ALA A 182 14.06 0.78 50.78
N SER A 183 13.86 0.76 52.11
CA SER A 183 12.91 1.65 52.77
C SER A 183 13.57 2.32 53.98
N LYS A 184 13.31 3.61 54.15
CA LYS A 184 13.63 4.35 55.35
C LYS A 184 12.33 4.60 56.13
N ALA A 185 12.25 4.07 57.33
CA ALA A 185 11.19 4.38 58.27
C ALA A 185 11.77 5.31 59.33
N GLY A 186 11.48 6.60 59.22
CA GLY A 186 11.87 7.61 60.19
C GLY A 186 10.78 8.64 60.36
N GLN A 187 10.43 8.92 61.60
CA GLN A 187 9.39 9.88 61.99
C GLN A 187 10.00 11.25 62.35
N ASP A 188 11.27 11.50 61.98
CA ASP A 188 11.95 12.75 62.31
C ASP A 188 12.05 13.71 61.14
N MET A 189 11.41 14.86 61.31
CA MET A 189 11.46 16.00 60.40
C MET A 189 12.78 16.82 60.49
N THR A 190 13.80 16.33 61.08
CA THR A 190 15.07 17.06 61.34
C THR A 190 16.17 16.79 60.33
N GLY A 191 15.85 16.46 59.07
CA GLY A 191 16.69 16.76 57.91
C GLY A 191 18.06 16.05 57.75
N GLU A 192 18.53 15.26 58.67
CA GLU A 192 19.81 14.54 58.52
C GLU A 192 19.58 13.14 57.97
N PHE A 193 20.14 12.92 56.78
CA PHE A 193 20.04 11.70 56.00
C PHE A 193 21.15 10.72 56.43
N ALA A 194 20.92 9.91 57.45
CA ALA A 194 21.88 8.86 57.82
C ALA A 194 21.62 7.56 57.06
N TRP A 195 22.63 7.06 56.34
CA TRP A 195 22.55 5.80 55.59
C TRP A 195 22.31 4.57 56.48
N ALA A 196 22.62 4.67 57.78
CA ALA A 196 22.45 3.58 58.73
C ALA A 196 21.00 3.15 58.99
N ASP A 197 20.00 4.02 58.68
CA ASP A 197 18.58 3.76 58.93
C ASP A 197 17.85 3.12 57.73
N PHE A 198 18.57 2.76 56.68
CA PHE A 198 17.99 2.07 55.53
C PHE A 198 17.80 0.59 55.82
N LYS A 199 16.55 0.13 55.82
CA LYS A 199 16.23 -1.29 55.74
C LYS A 199 16.27 -1.73 54.28
N GLN A 200 17.22 -2.60 53.99
CA GLN A 200 17.38 -3.20 52.66
C GLN A 200 16.95 -4.66 52.76
N SER A 201 16.15 -5.09 51.79
CA SER A 201 15.78 -6.50 51.65
C SER A 201 15.95 -6.96 50.20
N VAL A 202 16.59 -8.09 50.07
CA VAL A 202 16.68 -8.81 48.78
C VAL A 202 15.77 -10.03 48.90
N SER A 203 14.85 -10.17 47.96
CA SER A 203 13.96 -11.33 47.90
C SER A 203 14.14 -12.06 46.57
N VAL A 204 14.25 -13.38 46.67
CA VAL A 204 14.25 -14.27 45.48
C VAL A 204 13.02 -15.16 45.62
N GLY A 205 12.15 -15.11 44.62
CA GLY A 205 10.95 -15.94 44.57
C GLY A 205 10.91 -16.80 43.32
N VAL A 206 10.47 -18.04 43.45
CA VAL A 206 10.15 -18.93 42.31
C VAL A 206 8.66 -19.19 42.38
N SER A 207 7.96 -18.92 41.30
CA SER A 207 6.53 -19.17 41.18
C SER A 207 6.25 -20.10 40.01
N ILE A 208 5.52 -21.17 40.25
CA ILE A 208 5.05 -22.11 39.25
C ILE A 208 3.52 -22.03 39.23
N PRO A 209 2.90 -21.61 38.11
CA PRO A 209 1.44 -21.58 37.99
C PRO A 209 0.91 -23.00 37.90
N LEU A 210 0.20 -23.47 38.92
CA LEU A 210 -0.38 -24.81 38.93
C LEU A 210 -1.74 -24.87 38.24
N ASP A 211 -2.40 -23.74 38.04
CA ASP A 211 -3.74 -23.65 37.47
C ASP A 211 -3.79 -24.23 36.03
N GLY A 212 -2.74 -24.05 35.23
CA GLY A 212 -2.65 -24.60 33.89
C GLY A 212 -2.43 -26.12 33.81
N TYR A 213 -2.15 -26.78 34.95
CA TYR A 213 -1.95 -28.23 35.04
C TYR A 213 -3.20 -28.98 35.49
N LEU A 214 -4.24 -28.28 35.88
CA LEU A 214 -5.48 -28.87 36.34
C LEU A 214 -6.43 -29.09 35.15
N PRO A 215 -7.07 -30.27 35.04
CA PRO A 215 -7.91 -30.65 33.91
C PRO A 215 -9.23 -29.86 33.78
N TRP A 216 -9.49 -28.94 34.70
CA TRP A 216 -10.70 -28.10 34.75
C TRP A 216 -10.42 -26.60 34.75
N SER A 217 -9.23 -26.18 34.39
CA SER A 217 -8.86 -24.75 34.30
C SER A 217 -9.16 -24.18 32.91
#